data_260f196d28337355ec7b23b8dde27d4e
#
_entry.id   260f196d28337355ec7b23b8dde27d4e
#
_cell.length_a   1.000
_cell.length_b   1.000
_cell.length_c   1.000
_cell.angle_alpha   90.00
_cell.angle_beta   90.00
_cell.angle_gamma   90.00
#
_symmetry.space_group_name_H-M   'P 1'
#
loop_
_entity.id
_entity.type
_entity.pdbx_description
1 polymer ?
#
loop_
_entity_poly.entity_id
_entity_poly.type
_entity_poly.pdbx_seq_one_letter_code
_entity_poly.pdbx_strand_id
1 'polypeptide(L)'
;MRALSEKSGKNSYGLGSFWNGCHSRSERGQEISVLAWVDIEANTAYALSVEQTPGDEGKRQRKRKRKGKANSSAKANAKAKGDKSKSRNANYLDQVCRVASQVKSESLKYLLTDGAYSNKDFIDGVVASGLHQIGKLRRDSQLRYLYEGARRPGPGRSKCYDGVMDVEDLSRFDCLELDKETDLYIKTLNHPRFKRDLRVVVVVNTKTGGYALLFSTDTSLDARTIYEYYKARFQIEFIFRDAKQFTGLGDCQARSREKLATHFNLSLSALNLAKVEQAAANEPDAAFSMASLKRRMFNQHLIDRILSHLDCGQSLEKFSDEYSALCNYGIISQQAA
;
A
#
# COMPACT_ATOMS: atom_id res chain seq x y z
N MET A 1 2.21 -0.28 1.64
CA MET A 1 1.82 1.11 2.01
C MET A 1 2.29 1.42 3.44
N ARG A 2 2.40 2.68 3.82
CA ARG A 2 2.87 3.12 5.15
C ARG A 2 1.81 3.94 5.86
N ALA A 3 1.76 3.81 7.19
CA ALA A 3 0.91 4.62 8.04
C ALA A 3 1.70 5.22 9.19
N LEU A 4 1.38 6.45 9.55
CA LEU A 4 1.93 7.17 10.69
C LEU A 4 0.96 7.02 11.87
N SER A 5 1.51 6.68 13.05
CA SER A 5 0.84 6.80 14.34
C SER A 5 1.55 7.88 15.14
N GLU A 6 0.85 8.97 15.45
CA GLU A 6 1.38 10.05 16.30
C GLU A 6 1.69 9.51 17.69
N LYS A 7 2.86 9.85 18.20
CA LYS A 7 3.32 9.45 19.53
C LYS A 7 4.11 10.58 20.20
N SER A 8 3.70 10.95 21.39
CA SER A 8 4.31 12.03 22.17
C SER A 8 5.46 11.57 23.09
N GLY A 9 5.61 10.28 23.35
CA GLY A 9 6.64 9.72 24.23
C GLY A 9 8.07 9.99 23.80
N LYS A 10 9.03 9.91 24.76
CA LYS A 10 10.46 10.14 24.47
C LYS A 10 11.23 8.84 24.21
N ASN A 11 10.78 7.73 24.75
CA ASN A 11 11.53 6.46 24.86
C ASN A 11 10.86 5.27 24.15
N SER A 12 9.99 5.51 23.17
CA SER A 12 9.40 4.43 22.38
C SER A 12 10.30 4.07 21.20
N TYR A 13 10.45 2.78 20.91
CA TYR A 13 11.24 2.31 19.77
C TYR A 13 10.67 2.84 18.46
N GLY A 14 11.53 3.20 17.52
CA GLY A 14 11.16 3.64 16.17
C GLY A 14 10.56 5.05 16.09
N LEU A 15 10.59 5.83 17.18
CA LEU A 15 10.18 7.22 17.12
C LEU A 15 11.04 8.02 16.15
N GLY A 16 10.40 8.73 15.26
CA GLY A 16 11.06 9.56 14.25
C GLY A 16 10.21 10.70 13.81
N SER A 17 10.73 11.47 12.85
CA SER A 17 10.00 12.51 12.13
C SER A 17 9.65 11.95 10.75
N PHE A 18 8.37 11.79 10.49
CA PHE A 18 7.85 11.20 9.27
C PHE A 18 6.95 12.19 8.53
N TRP A 19 6.97 12.14 7.21
CA TRP A 19 6.10 12.98 6.40
C TRP A 19 4.65 12.51 6.50
N ASN A 20 3.76 13.40 6.93
CA ASN A 20 2.32 13.19 6.91
C ASN A 20 1.72 13.89 5.69
N GLY A 21 1.23 13.12 4.72
CA GLY A 21 0.63 13.63 3.49
C GLY A 21 -0.68 14.41 3.73
N CYS A 22 -1.46 14.04 4.77
CA CYS A 22 -2.71 14.70 5.08
C CYS A 22 -2.49 16.13 5.58
N HIS A 23 -1.42 16.35 6.35
CA HIS A 23 -1.09 17.65 6.93
C HIS A 23 0.02 18.38 6.16
N SER A 24 0.56 17.79 5.08
CA SER A 24 1.67 18.33 4.27
C SER A 24 2.87 18.80 5.09
N ARG A 25 3.17 18.12 6.19
CA ARG A 25 4.29 18.41 7.09
C ARG A 25 4.89 17.15 7.70
N SER A 26 6.08 17.30 8.27
CA SER A 26 6.72 16.23 9.03
C SER A 26 6.22 16.24 10.48
N GLU A 27 5.71 15.10 10.94
CA GLU A 27 5.18 14.90 12.27
C GLU A 27 5.99 13.86 13.03
N ARG A 28 5.98 13.99 14.35
CA ARG A 28 6.66 13.05 15.23
C ARG A 28 5.75 11.87 15.53
N GLY A 29 6.26 10.66 15.31
CA GLY A 29 5.47 9.46 15.54
C GLY A 29 6.26 8.19 15.25
N GLN A 30 5.52 7.12 15.04
CA GLN A 30 5.99 5.82 14.59
C GLN A 30 5.38 5.54 13.23
N GLU A 31 6.20 5.09 12.29
CA GLU A 31 5.72 4.68 10.96
C GLU A 31 5.77 3.16 10.86
N ILE A 32 4.71 2.57 10.34
CA ILE A 32 4.64 1.16 9.98
C ILE A 32 4.47 1.02 8.47
N SER A 33 5.13 0.00 7.91
CA SER A 33 4.96 -0.45 6.53
C SER A 33 4.14 -1.73 6.51
N VAL A 34 3.07 -1.74 5.73
CA VAL A 34 2.22 -2.92 5.56
C VAL A 34 2.28 -3.38 4.12
N LEU A 35 2.51 -4.67 3.93
CA LEU A 35 2.23 -5.38 2.69
C LEU A 35 0.91 -6.12 2.87
N ALA A 36 0.05 -6.02 1.86
CA ALA A 36 -1.24 -6.67 1.84
C ALA A 36 -1.42 -7.46 0.55
N TRP A 37 -2.10 -8.59 0.66
CA TRP A 37 -2.67 -9.29 -0.49
C TRP A 37 -3.98 -8.60 -0.84
N VAL A 38 -4.15 -8.22 -2.10
CA VAL A 38 -5.37 -7.61 -2.61
C VAL A 38 -6.09 -8.65 -3.48
N ASP A 39 -7.29 -8.99 -3.08
CA ASP A 39 -8.23 -9.75 -3.88
C ASP A 39 -9.06 -8.77 -4.70
N ILE A 40 -8.88 -8.83 -6.03
CA ILE A 40 -9.50 -7.87 -6.94
C ILE A 40 -10.97 -8.25 -7.19
N GLU A 41 -11.27 -9.55 -7.27
CA GLU A 41 -12.63 -10.03 -7.50
C GLU A 41 -13.53 -9.75 -6.29
N ALA A 42 -13.05 -10.08 -5.09
CA ALA A 42 -13.76 -9.79 -3.84
C ALA A 42 -13.63 -8.33 -3.39
N ASN A 43 -12.87 -7.49 -4.12
CA ASN A 43 -12.60 -6.08 -3.78
C ASN A 43 -12.20 -5.87 -2.32
N THR A 44 -11.31 -6.72 -1.81
CA THR A 44 -10.84 -6.70 -0.43
C THR A 44 -9.33 -6.87 -0.35
N ALA A 45 -8.75 -6.65 0.85
CA ALA A 45 -7.33 -6.89 1.06
C ALA A 45 -7.06 -7.46 2.45
N TYR A 46 -6.01 -8.28 2.56
CA TYR A 46 -5.56 -8.93 3.77
C TYR A 46 -4.13 -8.52 4.09
N ALA A 47 -3.84 -8.10 5.32
CA ALA A 47 -2.49 -7.74 5.73
C ALA A 47 -1.62 -9.00 5.80
N LEU A 48 -0.54 -9.05 5.02
CA LEU A 48 0.42 -10.16 5.01
C LEU A 48 1.60 -9.91 5.95
N SER A 49 2.09 -8.68 6.01
CA SER A 49 3.26 -8.33 6.80
C SER A 49 3.15 -6.90 7.27
N VAL A 50 3.50 -6.67 8.56
CA VAL A 50 3.65 -5.33 9.11
C VAL A 50 5.02 -5.19 9.75
N GLU A 51 5.72 -4.12 9.40
CA GLU A 51 7.03 -3.80 9.95
C GLU A 51 7.12 -2.34 10.35
N GLN A 52 7.81 -2.12 11.47
CA GLN A 52 8.05 -0.77 11.93
C GLN A 52 9.23 -0.16 11.18
N THR A 53 9.04 1.01 10.58
CA THR A 53 10.12 1.76 9.94
C THR A 53 11.05 2.32 11.01
N PRO A 54 12.38 2.07 10.95
CA PRO A 54 13.32 2.64 11.90
C PRO A 54 13.28 4.16 11.91
N GLY A 55 13.22 4.76 13.10
CA GLY A 55 13.26 6.21 13.27
C GLY A 55 14.63 6.83 12.99
N ASP A 56 14.67 8.16 12.85
CA ASP A 56 15.91 8.92 12.55
C ASP A 56 16.87 9.10 13.77
N GLU A 57 16.80 8.26 14.77
CA GLU A 57 17.59 8.39 16.00
C GLU A 57 19.10 8.49 15.77
N GLY A 58 19.64 7.76 14.77
CA GLY A 58 21.05 7.81 14.40
C GLY A 58 21.53 9.17 13.85
N LYS A 59 20.65 9.96 13.24
CA LYS A 59 20.99 11.27 12.68
C LYS A 59 21.07 12.36 13.72
N ARG A 60 20.27 12.28 14.81
CA ARG A 60 20.28 13.26 15.90
C ARG A 60 21.53 13.16 16.77
N GLN A 61 22.02 11.96 17.06
CA GLN A 61 23.25 11.77 17.81
C GLN A 61 24.48 12.28 17.04
N ARG A 62 24.51 12.09 15.70
CA ARG A 62 25.58 12.65 14.85
C ARG A 62 25.55 14.18 14.78
N LYS A 63 24.37 14.84 14.73
CA LYS A 63 24.26 16.31 14.78
C LYS A 63 24.65 16.88 16.15
N ARG A 64 24.33 16.21 17.27
CA ARG A 64 24.77 16.63 18.62
C ARG A 64 26.28 16.48 18.81
N LYS A 65 26.89 15.37 18.35
CA LYS A 65 28.34 15.18 18.36
C LYS A 65 29.08 16.18 17.44
N ARG A 66 28.49 16.62 16.34
CA ARG A 66 29.10 17.66 15.47
C ARG A 66 29.01 19.07 16.06
N LYS A 67 27.96 19.43 16.80
CA LYS A 67 27.87 20.72 17.50
C LYS A 67 28.77 20.81 18.75
N GLY A 68 29.15 19.67 19.35
CA GLY A 68 30.04 19.64 20.52
C GLY A 68 31.55 19.59 20.17
N LYS A 69 31.93 19.54 18.87
CA LYS A 69 33.32 19.46 18.42
C LYS A 69 33.74 20.61 17.49
N ALA A 70 33.24 21.80 17.73
CA ALA A 70 33.66 23.00 16.97
C ALA A 70 34.89 23.72 17.58
N ASN A 71 35.58 23.11 18.54
CA ASN A 71 36.87 23.63 19.03
C ASN A 71 37.81 22.45 19.32
N SER A 72 38.56 22.01 18.34
CA SER A 72 39.95 21.55 18.44
C SER A 72 40.38 20.95 17.08
N SER A 73 41.38 21.56 16.50
CA SER A 73 42.15 21.10 15.37
C SER A 73 42.86 19.80 15.70
N ALA A 74 42.68 18.76 14.89
CA ALA A 74 43.71 17.80 14.51
C ALA A 74 43.16 16.80 13.48
N LYS A 75 43.83 16.73 12.35
CA LYS A 75 43.64 15.71 11.32
C LYS A 75 43.95 14.32 11.87
N ALA A 76 42.99 13.39 11.79
CA ALA A 76 43.29 11.97 11.72
C ALA A 76 42.25 11.29 10.81
N ASN A 77 42.71 10.86 9.64
CA ASN A 77 41.99 9.98 8.72
C ASN A 77 41.81 8.60 9.39
N ALA A 78 40.63 8.31 9.89
CA ALA A 78 40.23 6.94 10.13
C ALA A 78 38.85 6.78 9.48
N LYS A 79 38.82 6.18 8.29
CA LYS A 79 37.61 5.62 7.68
C LYS A 79 37.13 4.43 8.53
N ALA A 80 36.44 4.71 9.63
CA ALA A 80 35.58 3.71 10.23
C ALA A 80 34.41 3.50 9.26
N LYS A 81 34.29 2.33 8.65
CA LYS A 81 33.10 1.83 7.98
C LYS A 81 31.98 1.70 9.03
N GLY A 82 31.37 2.80 9.39
CA GLY A 82 30.17 2.80 10.21
C GLY A 82 29.02 2.27 9.34
N ASP A 83 28.36 1.29 9.87
CA ASP A 83 27.11 0.70 9.38
C ASP A 83 26.20 1.81 8.81
N LYS A 84 26.07 1.85 7.49
CA LYS A 84 25.21 2.82 6.81
C LYS A 84 23.79 2.39 7.12
N SER A 85 23.09 3.07 8.02
CA SER A 85 21.66 2.86 8.21
C SER A 85 20.97 2.82 6.85
N LYS A 86 20.32 1.70 6.55
CA LYS A 86 19.58 1.49 5.30
C LYS A 86 18.64 2.67 5.07
N SER A 87 18.46 3.06 3.81
CA SER A 87 17.43 4.04 3.48
C SER A 87 16.04 3.47 3.77
N ARG A 88 15.03 4.32 3.95
CA ARG A 88 13.65 3.85 4.16
C ARG A 88 13.18 2.94 3.03
N ASN A 89 13.46 3.34 1.78
CA ASN A 89 13.11 2.54 0.61
C ASN A 89 13.80 1.17 0.59
N ALA A 90 15.04 1.07 1.09
CA ALA A 90 15.71 -0.22 1.24
C ALA A 90 15.04 -1.11 2.28
N ASN A 91 14.53 -0.56 3.39
CA ASN A 91 13.78 -1.34 4.37
C ASN A 91 12.47 -1.86 3.78
N TYR A 92 11.73 -1.03 3.03
CA TYR A 92 10.50 -1.46 2.36
C TYR A 92 10.77 -2.53 1.30
N LEU A 93 11.85 -2.40 0.54
CA LEU A 93 12.27 -3.40 -0.44
C LEU A 93 12.66 -4.73 0.24
N ASP A 94 13.41 -4.69 1.33
CA ASP A 94 13.76 -5.89 2.12
C ASP A 94 12.48 -6.61 2.61
N GLN A 95 11.45 -5.86 3.03
CA GLN A 95 10.16 -6.43 3.41
C GLN A 95 9.48 -7.12 2.22
N VAL A 96 9.45 -6.46 1.05
CA VAL A 96 8.88 -7.04 -0.18
C VAL A 96 9.61 -8.33 -0.57
N CYS A 97 10.94 -8.32 -0.64
CA CYS A 97 11.74 -9.48 -1.03
C CYS A 97 11.52 -10.66 -0.07
N ARG A 98 11.42 -10.40 1.24
CA ARG A 98 11.18 -11.42 2.25
C ARG A 98 9.80 -12.04 2.10
N VAL A 99 8.76 -11.23 1.94
CA VAL A 99 7.40 -11.74 1.74
C VAL A 99 7.29 -12.49 0.43
N ALA A 100 7.85 -11.97 -0.67
CA ALA A 100 7.86 -12.66 -1.97
C ALA A 100 8.56 -14.03 -1.90
N SER A 101 9.62 -14.17 -1.12
CA SER A 101 10.30 -15.47 -0.94
C SER A 101 9.50 -16.47 -0.09
N GLN A 102 8.63 -15.99 0.82
CA GLN A 102 7.82 -16.84 1.69
C GLN A 102 6.52 -17.28 1.02
N VAL A 103 5.88 -16.37 0.27
CA VAL A 103 4.64 -16.63 -0.44
C VAL A 103 4.99 -17.12 -1.85
N LYS A 104 5.38 -18.40 -1.96
CA LYS A 104 5.63 -19.06 -3.24
C LYS A 104 4.29 -19.35 -3.95
N SER A 105 3.69 -18.34 -4.51
CA SER A 105 2.44 -18.50 -5.28
C SER A 105 2.63 -17.95 -6.68
N GLU A 106 2.24 -18.75 -7.68
CA GLU A 106 2.18 -18.31 -9.08
C GLU A 106 1.20 -17.13 -9.27
N SER A 107 0.29 -16.95 -8.32
CA SER A 107 -0.68 -15.83 -8.31
C SER A 107 -0.05 -14.49 -7.93
N LEU A 108 1.14 -14.48 -7.31
CA LEU A 108 1.84 -13.25 -6.92
C LEU A 108 2.76 -12.77 -8.03
N LYS A 109 2.22 -12.07 -9.00
CA LYS A 109 3.01 -11.50 -10.11
C LYS A 109 3.26 -10.00 -9.96
N TYR A 110 2.37 -9.27 -9.30
CA TYR A 110 2.36 -7.82 -9.32
C TYR A 110 2.44 -7.21 -7.92
N LEU A 111 3.29 -6.19 -7.78
CA LEU A 111 3.34 -5.32 -6.60
C LEU A 111 2.72 -3.97 -6.94
N LEU A 112 1.65 -3.61 -6.24
CA LEU A 112 0.95 -2.34 -6.39
C LEU A 112 1.54 -1.30 -5.45
N THR A 113 1.95 -0.14 -5.97
CA THR A 113 2.60 0.90 -5.17
C THR A 113 2.07 2.29 -5.48
N ASP A 114 2.17 3.20 -4.52
CA ASP A 114 1.93 4.62 -4.79
C ASP A 114 3.16 5.29 -5.42
N GLY A 115 3.03 6.56 -5.82
CA GLY A 115 4.10 7.30 -6.47
C GLY A 115 5.38 7.50 -5.63
N ALA A 116 5.32 7.31 -4.31
CA ALA A 116 6.49 7.45 -3.44
C ALA A 116 7.52 6.33 -3.66
N TYR A 117 7.10 5.19 -4.18
CA TYR A 117 7.95 4.04 -4.50
C TYR A 117 8.41 4.01 -5.96
N SER A 118 8.05 5.01 -6.76
CA SER A 118 8.44 5.12 -8.18
C SER A 118 9.85 5.69 -8.31
N ASN A 119 10.83 4.90 -7.96
CA ASN A 119 12.26 5.21 -8.10
C ASN A 119 13.04 4.00 -8.59
N LYS A 120 14.15 4.25 -9.25
CA LYS A 120 14.94 3.22 -9.94
C LYS A 120 15.34 2.06 -9.05
N ASP A 121 15.93 2.35 -7.89
CA ASP A 121 16.50 1.31 -7.02
C ASP A 121 15.39 0.40 -6.45
N PHE A 122 14.24 0.95 -6.15
CA PHE A 122 13.09 0.17 -5.68
C PHE A 122 12.51 -0.71 -6.80
N ILE A 123 12.30 -0.12 -8.00
CA ILE A 123 11.80 -0.86 -9.17
C ILE A 123 12.74 -2.00 -9.55
N ASP A 124 14.05 -1.74 -9.61
CA ASP A 124 15.04 -2.75 -9.94
C ASP A 124 15.06 -3.90 -8.92
N GLY A 125 14.90 -3.57 -7.62
CA GLY A 125 14.82 -4.56 -6.57
C GLY A 125 13.54 -5.40 -6.62
N VAL A 126 12.39 -4.80 -6.93
CA VAL A 126 11.13 -5.53 -7.12
C VAL A 126 11.23 -6.50 -8.29
N VAL A 127 11.77 -6.04 -9.43
CA VAL A 127 11.95 -6.91 -10.61
C VAL A 127 12.97 -8.02 -10.33
N ALA A 128 14.04 -7.73 -9.60
CA ALA A 128 15.01 -8.75 -9.18
C ALA A 128 14.41 -9.80 -8.23
N SER A 129 13.34 -9.49 -7.50
CA SER A 129 12.60 -10.46 -6.68
C SER A 129 11.59 -11.31 -7.46
N GLY A 130 11.53 -11.15 -8.79
CA GLY A 130 10.62 -11.90 -9.67
C GLY A 130 9.21 -11.30 -9.78
N LEU A 131 8.99 -10.10 -9.26
CA LEU A 131 7.71 -9.40 -9.31
C LEU A 131 7.73 -8.29 -10.36
N HIS A 132 6.56 -7.99 -10.93
CA HIS A 132 6.35 -6.76 -11.68
C HIS A 132 5.77 -5.67 -10.78
N GLN A 133 6.15 -4.42 -11.03
CA GLN A 133 5.59 -3.28 -10.29
C GLN A 133 4.56 -2.54 -11.14
N ILE A 134 3.40 -2.28 -10.53
CA ILE A 134 2.41 -1.34 -11.04
C ILE A 134 2.36 -0.14 -10.09
N GLY A 135 2.49 1.07 -10.63
CA GLY A 135 2.55 2.26 -9.80
C GLY A 135 2.15 3.53 -10.54
N LYS A 136 2.29 4.65 -9.84
CA LYS A 136 1.99 5.97 -10.38
C LYS A 136 3.29 6.74 -10.63
N LEU A 137 3.43 7.35 -11.81
CA LEU A 137 4.49 8.28 -12.12
C LEU A 137 4.12 9.71 -11.69
N ARG A 138 5.12 10.54 -11.53
CA ARG A 138 4.90 11.98 -11.36
C ARG A 138 4.46 12.58 -12.69
N ARG A 139 3.70 13.67 -12.66
CA ARG A 139 3.24 14.38 -13.86
C ARG A 139 4.38 14.97 -14.68
N ASP A 140 5.50 15.31 -14.02
CA ASP A 140 6.72 15.84 -14.64
C ASP A 140 7.68 14.75 -15.13
N SER A 141 7.26 13.49 -15.20
CA SER A 141 8.08 12.38 -15.67
C SER A 141 8.37 12.52 -17.16
N GLN A 142 9.65 12.60 -17.51
CA GLN A 142 10.08 12.62 -18.90
C GLN A 142 10.09 11.19 -19.44
N LEU A 143 9.19 10.91 -20.36
CA LEU A 143 9.07 9.63 -21.04
C LEU A 143 9.49 9.81 -22.51
N ARG A 144 10.04 8.75 -23.11
CA ARG A 144 10.50 8.77 -24.50
C ARG A 144 9.80 7.71 -25.31
N TYR A 145 9.39 8.06 -26.50
CA TYR A 145 8.91 7.08 -27.46
C TYR A 145 10.06 6.18 -27.91
N LEU A 146 9.78 4.89 -28.01
CA LEU A 146 10.70 3.94 -28.63
C LEU A 146 10.72 4.18 -30.15
N TYR A 147 11.90 4.01 -30.76
CA TYR A 147 12.02 4.12 -32.22
C TYR A 147 11.51 2.84 -32.87
N GLU A 148 10.46 2.94 -33.64
CA GLU A 148 9.79 1.82 -34.33
C GLU A 148 10.19 1.75 -35.83
N GLY A 149 11.03 2.66 -36.30
CA GLY A 149 11.45 2.70 -37.72
C GLY A 149 12.55 1.70 -38.06
N ALA A 150 12.80 1.53 -39.37
CA ALA A 150 13.83 0.66 -39.87
C ALA A 150 15.24 1.10 -39.40
N ARG A 151 16.10 0.13 -39.08
CA ARG A 151 17.48 0.41 -38.73
C ARG A 151 18.20 1.04 -39.94
N ARG A 152 18.77 2.24 -39.78
CA ARG A 152 19.57 2.87 -40.84
C ARG A 152 20.84 2.05 -41.04
N PRO A 153 21.13 1.61 -42.27
CA PRO A 153 22.43 0.99 -42.59
C PRO A 153 23.54 2.05 -42.50
N GLY A 154 24.65 1.73 -41.85
CA GLY A 154 25.83 2.60 -41.76
C GLY A 154 26.51 2.56 -40.38
N PRO A 155 27.75 3.11 -40.30
CA PRO A 155 28.46 3.22 -39.04
C PRO A 155 27.80 4.24 -38.14
N GLY A 156 27.67 3.91 -36.84
CA GLY A 156 27.13 4.81 -35.83
C GLY A 156 26.14 4.11 -34.88
N ARG A 157 25.77 4.80 -33.79
CA ARG A 157 24.79 4.29 -32.82
C ARG A 157 23.40 4.33 -33.44
N SER A 158 22.70 3.20 -33.42
CA SER A 158 21.30 3.13 -33.86
C SER A 158 20.43 4.06 -33.05
N LYS A 159 19.45 4.69 -33.72
CA LYS A 159 18.41 5.50 -33.07
C LYS A 159 17.52 4.57 -32.22
N CYS A 160 17.45 4.81 -30.92
CA CYS A 160 16.66 4.00 -29.99
C CYS A 160 15.35 4.69 -29.59
N TYR A 161 15.29 6.02 -29.69
CA TYR A 161 14.16 6.82 -29.21
C TYR A 161 13.71 7.82 -30.25
N ASP A 162 12.40 8.12 -30.22
CA ASP A 162 11.75 8.98 -31.21
C ASP A 162 11.00 10.16 -30.56
N GLY A 163 11.74 10.94 -29.80
CA GLY A 163 11.21 12.13 -29.12
C GLY A 163 10.74 11.87 -27.67
N VAL A 164 10.32 12.95 -27.04
CA VAL A 164 9.77 12.95 -25.67
C VAL A 164 8.26 12.92 -25.79
N MET A 165 7.60 12.17 -24.90
CA MET A 165 6.15 12.12 -24.79
C MET A 165 5.62 13.48 -24.34
N ASP A 166 4.61 13.97 -25.04
CA ASP A 166 3.77 15.08 -24.64
C ASP A 166 2.41 14.53 -24.18
N VAL A 167 1.93 14.97 -23.03
CA VAL A 167 0.62 14.54 -22.51
C VAL A 167 -0.53 15.24 -23.22
N GLU A 168 -0.27 16.39 -23.85
CA GLU A 168 -1.28 17.12 -24.64
C GLU A 168 -1.49 16.48 -26.03
N ASP A 169 -0.51 15.69 -26.52
CA ASP A 169 -0.61 14.94 -27.77
C ASP A 169 -0.51 13.42 -27.52
N LEU A 170 -1.66 12.79 -27.36
CA LEU A 170 -1.78 11.33 -27.18
C LEU A 170 -2.10 10.58 -28.48
N SER A 171 -1.98 11.21 -29.66
CA SER A 171 -2.30 10.61 -30.97
C SER A 171 -1.51 9.33 -31.28
N ARG A 172 -0.33 9.16 -30.63
CA ARG A 172 0.53 7.96 -30.78
C ARG A 172 0.20 6.81 -29.82
N PHE A 173 -0.81 6.98 -28.97
CA PHE A 173 -1.23 5.97 -28.01
C PHE A 173 -2.45 5.19 -28.55
N ASP A 174 -2.56 3.93 -28.11
CA ASP A 174 -3.80 3.18 -28.28
C ASP A 174 -4.80 3.67 -27.23
N CYS A 175 -6.00 4.08 -27.67
CA CYS A 175 -7.05 4.57 -26.80
C CYS A 175 -8.05 3.47 -26.49
N LEU A 176 -8.47 3.39 -25.22
CA LEU A 176 -9.55 2.55 -24.72
C LEU A 176 -10.50 3.43 -23.91
N GLU A 177 -11.72 3.63 -24.41
CA GLU A 177 -12.80 4.25 -23.64
C GLU A 177 -13.25 3.26 -22.54
N LEU A 178 -13.05 3.64 -21.28
CA LEU A 178 -13.41 2.78 -20.16
C LEU A 178 -14.86 2.99 -19.74
N ASP A 179 -15.25 4.24 -19.59
CA ASP A 179 -16.61 4.70 -19.27
C ASP A 179 -16.84 6.12 -19.81
N LYS A 180 -18.02 6.71 -19.53
CA LYS A 180 -18.40 8.06 -20.02
C LYS A 180 -17.48 9.19 -19.52
N GLU A 181 -16.66 8.94 -18.54
CA GLU A 181 -15.86 9.96 -17.85
C GLU A 181 -14.36 9.67 -17.88
N THR A 182 -13.95 8.47 -18.34
CA THR A 182 -12.57 8.01 -18.21
C THR A 182 -12.08 7.34 -19.48
N ASP A 183 -11.05 7.91 -20.09
CA ASP A 183 -10.30 7.32 -21.19
C ASP A 183 -8.93 6.85 -20.74
N LEU A 184 -8.50 5.72 -21.26
CA LEU A 184 -7.19 5.12 -21.04
C LEU A 184 -6.38 5.17 -22.33
N TYR A 185 -5.22 5.80 -22.29
CA TYR A 185 -4.26 5.84 -23.39
C TYR A 185 -3.04 5.01 -23.02
N ILE A 186 -2.71 4.00 -23.80
CA ILE A 186 -1.65 3.06 -23.47
C ILE A 186 -0.54 3.05 -24.55
N LYS A 187 0.71 3.08 -24.08
CA LYS A 187 1.90 2.93 -24.93
C LYS A 187 3.07 2.38 -24.11
N THR A 188 3.96 1.65 -24.77
CA THR A 188 5.25 1.29 -24.19
C THR A 188 6.24 2.42 -24.42
N LEU A 189 6.80 2.98 -23.34
CA LEU A 189 7.69 4.13 -23.34
C LEU A 189 8.95 3.86 -22.53
N ASN A 190 10.07 4.46 -22.90
CA ASN A 190 11.28 4.40 -22.11
C ASN A 190 11.29 5.50 -21.03
N HIS A 191 11.61 5.11 -19.80
CA HIS A 191 11.84 6.05 -18.70
C HIS A 191 13.34 6.25 -18.49
N PRO A 192 13.93 7.41 -18.87
CA PRO A 192 15.38 7.62 -18.87
C PRO A 192 16.04 7.47 -17.50
N ARG A 193 15.37 7.96 -16.43
CA ARG A 193 15.90 7.87 -15.06
C ARG A 193 15.86 6.44 -14.51
N PHE A 194 14.86 5.65 -14.91
CA PHE A 194 14.74 4.25 -14.50
C PHE A 194 15.56 3.33 -15.41
N LYS A 195 16.00 3.84 -16.58
CA LYS A 195 16.74 3.09 -17.61
C LYS A 195 16.00 1.81 -18.03
N ARG A 196 14.69 1.93 -18.19
CA ARG A 196 13.79 0.79 -18.44
C ARG A 196 12.62 1.22 -19.32
N ASP A 197 12.15 0.29 -20.12
CA ASP A 197 10.90 0.44 -20.83
C ASP A 197 9.76 0.06 -19.88
N LEU A 198 8.67 0.81 -19.95
CA LEU A 198 7.50 0.68 -19.11
C LEU A 198 6.25 0.67 -19.98
N ARG A 199 5.29 -0.13 -19.61
CA ARG A 199 3.94 -0.01 -20.13
C ARG A 199 3.27 1.14 -19.39
N VAL A 200 2.99 2.23 -20.08
CA VAL A 200 2.45 3.47 -19.50
C VAL A 200 1.00 3.62 -19.90
N VAL A 201 0.16 3.93 -18.91
CA VAL A 201 -1.24 4.26 -19.12
C VAL A 201 -1.48 5.69 -18.64
N VAL A 202 -1.94 6.55 -19.55
CA VAL A 202 -2.45 7.88 -19.23
C VAL A 202 -3.94 7.73 -18.98
N VAL A 203 -4.36 7.95 -17.76
CA VAL A 203 -5.77 7.97 -17.36
C VAL A 203 -6.25 9.40 -17.46
N VAL A 204 -7.19 9.67 -18.34
CA VAL A 204 -7.75 11.01 -18.57
C VAL A 204 -9.20 11.05 -18.10
N ASN A 205 -9.52 12.03 -17.27
CA ASN A 205 -10.91 12.32 -16.94
C ASN A 205 -11.49 13.28 -17.99
N THR A 206 -12.44 12.81 -18.79
CA THR A 206 -13.00 13.54 -19.92
C THR A 206 -13.78 14.80 -19.51
N LYS A 207 -14.33 14.83 -18.27
CA LYS A 207 -15.09 15.98 -17.77
C LYS A 207 -14.19 17.10 -17.27
N THR A 208 -13.09 16.76 -16.59
CA THR A 208 -12.23 17.75 -15.91
C THR A 208 -10.95 18.05 -16.68
N GLY A 209 -10.59 17.22 -17.68
CA GLY A 209 -9.28 17.26 -18.34
C GLY A 209 -8.12 16.85 -17.44
N GLY A 210 -8.40 16.39 -16.20
CA GLY A 210 -7.37 15.93 -15.29
C GLY A 210 -6.79 14.60 -15.73
N TYR A 211 -5.48 14.39 -15.54
CA TYR A 211 -4.84 13.13 -15.90
C TYR A 211 -3.96 12.54 -14.79
N ALA A 212 -3.72 11.25 -14.90
CA ALA A 212 -2.75 10.51 -14.08
C ALA A 212 -1.92 9.58 -14.96
N LEU A 213 -0.63 9.45 -14.62
CA LEU A 213 0.31 8.55 -15.30
C LEU A 213 0.48 7.29 -14.44
N LEU A 214 0.01 6.15 -14.94
CA LEU A 214 0.25 4.84 -14.35
C LEU A 214 1.30 4.10 -15.17
N PHE A 215 2.00 3.16 -14.55
CA PHE A 215 2.97 2.33 -15.25
C PHE A 215 2.96 0.90 -14.73
N SER A 216 3.36 -0.01 -15.61
CA SER A 216 3.76 -1.38 -15.27
C SER A 216 5.17 -1.66 -15.79
N THR A 217 5.94 -2.44 -15.02
CA THR A 217 7.20 -3.02 -15.52
C THR A 217 6.99 -4.24 -16.40
N ASP A 218 5.78 -4.81 -16.39
CA ASP A 218 5.34 -5.78 -17.38
C ASP A 218 4.78 -5.02 -18.59
N THR A 219 5.49 -5.13 -19.71
CA THR A 219 5.14 -4.42 -20.95
C THR A 219 4.04 -5.10 -21.76
N SER A 220 3.61 -6.30 -21.34
CA SER A 220 2.55 -7.08 -22.01
C SER A 220 1.13 -6.77 -21.50
N LEU A 221 1.01 -6.09 -20.35
CA LEU A 221 -0.27 -5.78 -19.75
C LEU A 221 -1.11 -4.79 -20.58
N ASP A 222 -2.40 -5.02 -20.62
CA ASP A 222 -3.39 -4.12 -21.20
C ASP A 222 -3.72 -2.92 -20.27
N ALA A 223 -4.38 -1.91 -20.84
CA ALA A 223 -4.67 -0.66 -20.14
C ALA A 223 -5.66 -0.86 -18.98
N ARG A 224 -6.71 -1.67 -19.20
CA ARG A 224 -7.76 -1.91 -18.21
C ARG A 224 -7.18 -2.61 -17.00
N THR A 225 -6.40 -3.67 -17.19
CA THR A 225 -5.77 -4.42 -16.10
C THR A 225 -4.85 -3.53 -15.25
N ILE A 226 -4.00 -2.68 -15.87
CA ILE A 226 -3.14 -1.75 -15.14
C ILE A 226 -3.99 -0.77 -14.30
N TYR A 227 -5.06 -0.26 -14.86
CA TYR A 227 -5.95 0.69 -14.19
C TYR A 227 -6.69 0.04 -13.01
N GLU A 228 -7.31 -1.11 -13.23
CA GLU A 228 -8.07 -1.85 -12.20
C GLU A 228 -7.16 -2.28 -11.05
N TYR A 229 -5.99 -2.82 -11.35
CA TYR A 229 -5.00 -3.20 -10.34
C TYR A 229 -4.55 -1.99 -9.53
N TYR A 230 -4.21 -0.87 -10.20
CA TYR A 230 -3.84 0.33 -9.48
C TYR A 230 -4.96 0.88 -8.60
N LYS A 231 -6.21 0.82 -9.07
CA LYS A 231 -7.40 1.22 -8.31
C LYS A 231 -7.60 0.32 -7.08
N ALA A 232 -7.43 -0.99 -7.23
CA ALA A 232 -7.53 -1.95 -6.14
C ALA A 232 -6.50 -1.71 -5.01
N ARG A 233 -5.38 -1.05 -5.29
CA ARG A 233 -4.42 -0.59 -4.27
C ARG A 233 -5.09 0.18 -3.12
N PHE A 234 -6.19 0.86 -3.37
CA PHE A 234 -6.91 1.65 -2.38
C PHE A 234 -7.45 0.80 -1.21
N GLN A 235 -7.64 -0.50 -1.41
CA GLN A 235 -8.10 -1.42 -0.36
C GLN A 235 -7.18 -1.44 0.88
N ILE A 236 -5.90 -1.10 0.73
CA ILE A 236 -4.98 -1.02 1.88
C ILE A 236 -5.29 0.18 2.79
N GLU A 237 -5.91 1.23 2.26
CA GLU A 237 -6.33 2.40 3.05
C GLU A 237 -7.49 2.01 3.98
N PHE A 238 -8.39 1.13 3.53
CA PHE A 238 -9.43 0.55 4.37
C PHE A 238 -8.85 -0.33 5.48
N ILE A 239 -7.80 -1.13 5.21
CA ILE A 239 -7.10 -1.88 6.27
C ILE A 239 -6.63 -0.93 7.38
N PHE A 240 -5.98 0.18 7.03
CA PHE A 240 -5.52 1.13 8.04
C PHE A 240 -6.64 1.85 8.77
N ARG A 241 -7.69 2.25 8.05
CA ARG A 241 -8.87 2.89 8.63
C ARG A 241 -9.53 1.97 9.66
N ASP A 242 -9.83 0.76 9.24
CA ASP A 242 -10.56 -0.20 10.05
C ASP A 242 -9.71 -0.70 11.24
N ALA A 243 -8.42 -0.92 11.02
CA ALA A 243 -7.52 -1.30 12.10
C ALA A 243 -7.35 -0.19 13.16
N LYS A 244 -7.29 1.08 12.75
CA LYS A 244 -7.27 2.21 13.70
C LYS A 244 -8.58 2.37 14.45
N GLN A 245 -9.70 2.19 13.77
CA GLN A 245 -11.02 2.44 14.34
C GLN A 245 -11.53 1.28 15.20
N PHE A 246 -11.23 0.04 14.83
CA PHE A 246 -11.90 -1.13 15.43
C PHE A 246 -10.98 -2.11 16.15
N THR A 247 -9.68 -2.17 15.79
CA THR A 247 -8.74 -3.13 16.40
C THR A 247 -7.59 -2.45 17.16
N GLY A 248 -7.69 -1.14 17.40
CA GLY A 248 -6.78 -0.41 18.27
C GLY A 248 -5.37 -0.24 17.72
N LEU A 249 -5.16 -0.22 16.41
CA LEU A 249 -3.84 -0.07 15.80
C LEU A 249 -3.07 1.16 16.32
N GLY A 250 -3.77 2.25 16.66
CA GLY A 250 -3.21 3.48 17.22
C GLY A 250 -2.98 3.49 18.72
N ASP A 251 -3.55 2.55 19.50
CA ASP A 251 -3.73 2.65 20.94
C ASP A 251 -2.59 2.04 21.76
N CYS A 252 -1.56 1.54 21.08
CA CYS A 252 -0.42 0.88 21.72
C CYS A 252 0.38 1.82 22.63
N GLN A 253 0.51 1.48 23.90
CA GLN A 253 1.35 2.22 24.87
C GLN A 253 2.72 1.56 25.09
N ALA A 254 3.00 0.45 24.42
CA ALA A 254 4.28 -0.24 24.52
C ALA A 254 5.45 0.61 24.03
N ARG A 255 6.65 0.31 24.55
CA ARG A 255 7.88 1.06 24.24
C ARG A 255 8.96 0.19 23.59
N SER A 256 8.99 -1.13 23.85
CA SER A 256 9.96 -2.03 23.26
C SER A 256 9.56 -2.44 21.83
N ARG A 257 10.56 -2.78 21.03
CA ARG A 257 10.36 -3.20 19.63
C ARG A 257 9.42 -4.39 19.51
N GLU A 258 9.66 -5.40 20.35
CA GLU A 258 8.93 -6.67 20.31
C GLU A 258 7.45 -6.48 20.65
N LYS A 259 7.17 -5.73 21.73
CA LYS A 259 5.79 -5.45 22.15
C LYS A 259 5.03 -4.62 21.12
N LEU A 260 5.70 -3.65 20.49
CA LEU A 260 5.10 -2.87 19.39
C LEU A 260 4.82 -3.74 18.19
N ALA A 261 5.77 -4.59 17.79
CA ALA A 261 5.59 -5.52 16.68
C ALA A 261 4.43 -6.48 16.94
N THR A 262 4.34 -7.06 18.14
CA THR A 262 3.23 -7.93 18.55
C THR A 262 1.89 -7.19 18.45
N HIS A 263 1.81 -5.97 18.99
CA HIS A 263 0.58 -5.17 18.92
C HIS A 263 0.11 -4.92 17.49
N PHE A 264 1.00 -4.46 16.61
CA PHE A 264 0.65 -4.17 15.22
C PHE A 264 0.22 -5.43 14.47
N ASN A 265 0.91 -6.56 14.70
CA ASN A 265 0.54 -7.84 14.10
C ASN A 265 -0.82 -8.31 14.60
N LEU A 266 -1.09 -8.28 15.91
CA LEU A 266 -2.38 -8.70 16.47
C LEU A 266 -3.54 -7.83 15.96
N SER A 267 -3.37 -6.51 15.91
CA SER A 267 -4.39 -5.59 15.40
C SER A 267 -4.77 -5.91 13.94
N LEU A 268 -3.79 -6.13 13.07
CA LEU A 268 -4.05 -6.45 11.67
C LEU A 268 -4.54 -7.88 11.47
N SER A 269 -4.06 -8.85 12.28
CA SER A 269 -4.54 -10.23 12.24
C SER A 269 -6.00 -10.33 12.67
N ALA A 270 -6.42 -9.57 13.68
CA ALA A 270 -7.83 -9.52 14.10
C ALA A 270 -8.74 -9.03 12.96
N LEU A 271 -8.29 -8.03 12.19
CA LEU A 271 -9.02 -7.57 11.01
C LEU A 271 -9.08 -8.63 9.90
N ASN A 272 -7.98 -9.35 9.66
CA ASN A 272 -7.96 -10.44 8.69
C ASN A 272 -8.92 -11.57 9.09
N LEU A 273 -8.90 -11.98 10.36
CA LEU A 273 -9.82 -13.00 10.88
C LEU A 273 -11.28 -12.60 10.72
N ALA A 274 -11.62 -11.35 11.03
CA ALA A 274 -12.97 -10.81 10.86
C ALA A 274 -13.43 -10.90 9.39
N LYS A 275 -12.54 -10.61 8.43
CA LYS A 275 -12.84 -10.74 7.00
C LYS A 275 -13.03 -12.19 6.56
N VAL A 276 -12.19 -13.09 7.05
CA VAL A 276 -12.30 -14.52 6.75
C VAL A 276 -13.58 -15.10 7.34
N GLU A 277 -13.96 -14.70 8.57
CA GLU A 277 -15.19 -15.14 9.21
C GLU A 277 -16.43 -14.70 8.43
N GLN A 278 -16.48 -13.45 7.97
CA GLN A 278 -17.57 -12.96 7.13
C GLN A 278 -17.63 -13.71 5.79
N ALA A 279 -16.47 -13.93 5.14
CA ALA A 279 -16.43 -14.66 3.89
C ALA A 279 -16.90 -16.12 4.04
N ALA A 280 -16.59 -16.77 5.18
CA ALA A 280 -17.02 -18.14 5.49
C ALA A 280 -18.52 -18.24 5.80
N ALA A 281 -19.14 -17.15 6.23
CA ALA A 281 -20.58 -17.11 6.53
C ALA A 281 -21.48 -17.15 5.27
N ASN A 282 -20.90 -17.26 4.07
CA ASN A 282 -21.62 -17.37 2.79
C ASN A 282 -22.66 -16.24 2.55
N GLU A 283 -22.35 -15.01 2.95
CA GLU A 283 -23.10 -13.82 2.53
C GLU A 283 -22.40 -13.21 1.29
N PRO A 284 -22.63 -13.75 0.08
CA PRO A 284 -21.76 -13.47 -1.09
C PRO A 284 -21.85 -12.03 -1.57
N ASP A 285 -22.90 -11.29 -1.24
CA ASP A 285 -23.16 -9.95 -1.77
C ASP A 285 -22.93 -8.80 -0.75
N ALA A 286 -22.54 -9.12 0.48
CA ALA A 286 -22.33 -8.10 1.51
C ALA A 286 -20.86 -7.62 1.52
N ALA A 287 -20.61 -6.37 1.12
CA ALA A 287 -19.31 -5.75 1.32
C ALA A 287 -18.88 -5.83 2.79
N PHE A 288 -17.59 -6.15 3.03
CA PHE A 288 -17.07 -6.25 4.39
C PHE A 288 -17.24 -4.94 5.16
N SER A 289 -17.86 -5.03 6.34
CA SER A 289 -18.00 -3.91 7.27
C SER A 289 -17.66 -4.35 8.69
N MET A 290 -16.50 -3.89 9.19
CA MET A 290 -16.08 -4.15 10.57
C MET A 290 -17.07 -3.58 11.59
N ALA A 291 -17.71 -2.45 11.28
CA ALA A 291 -18.75 -1.87 12.13
C ALA A 291 -19.96 -2.79 12.26
N SER A 292 -20.46 -3.34 11.14
CA SER A 292 -21.58 -4.27 11.11
C SER A 292 -21.27 -5.58 11.83
N LEU A 293 -20.06 -6.14 11.61
CA LEU A 293 -19.62 -7.35 12.31
C LEU A 293 -19.57 -7.14 13.83
N LYS A 294 -18.97 -6.04 14.30
CA LYS A 294 -18.95 -5.72 15.75
C LYS A 294 -20.36 -5.54 16.32
N ARG A 295 -21.26 -4.92 15.57
CA ARG A 295 -22.65 -4.74 16.00
C ARG A 295 -23.35 -6.10 16.12
N ARG A 296 -23.20 -6.96 15.11
CA ARG A 296 -23.76 -8.32 15.11
C ARG A 296 -23.27 -9.12 16.33
N MET A 297 -21.94 -9.17 16.53
CA MET A 297 -21.34 -9.89 17.67
C MET A 297 -21.83 -9.36 19.03
N PHE A 298 -21.94 -8.04 19.14
CA PHE A 298 -22.47 -7.42 20.37
C PHE A 298 -23.93 -7.82 20.62
N ASN A 299 -24.78 -7.71 19.61
CA ASN A 299 -26.19 -8.10 19.70
C ASN A 299 -26.35 -9.57 20.08
N GLN A 300 -25.61 -10.45 19.38
CA GLN A 300 -25.60 -11.89 19.68
C GLN A 300 -25.20 -12.15 21.12
N HIS A 301 -24.06 -11.57 21.58
CA HIS A 301 -23.63 -11.73 22.97
C HIS A 301 -24.69 -11.24 23.97
N LEU A 302 -25.33 -10.10 23.70
CA LEU A 302 -26.39 -9.56 24.57
C LEU A 302 -27.60 -10.47 24.63
N ILE A 303 -28.05 -10.97 23.48
CA ILE A 303 -29.19 -11.88 23.39
C ILE A 303 -28.91 -13.19 24.14
N ASP A 304 -27.74 -13.81 23.85
CA ASP A 304 -27.33 -15.05 24.52
C ASP A 304 -27.25 -14.87 26.03
N ARG A 305 -26.81 -13.71 26.51
CA ARG A 305 -26.70 -13.39 27.91
C ARG A 305 -28.10 -13.21 28.56
N ILE A 306 -29.02 -12.54 27.88
CA ILE A 306 -30.40 -12.39 28.36
C ILE A 306 -31.06 -13.76 28.43
N LEU A 307 -30.97 -14.57 27.40
CA LEU A 307 -31.58 -15.91 27.36
C LEU A 307 -31.04 -16.83 28.46
N SER A 308 -29.72 -16.76 28.76
CA SER A 308 -29.11 -17.53 29.82
C SER A 308 -29.62 -17.14 31.22
N HIS A 309 -30.03 -15.87 31.44
CA HIS A 309 -30.58 -15.41 32.73
C HIS A 309 -32.08 -15.71 32.90
N LEU A 310 -32.82 -15.83 31.79
CA LEU A 310 -34.25 -16.10 31.83
C LEU A 310 -34.58 -17.58 32.02
N ASP A 311 -33.58 -18.45 32.17
CA ASP A 311 -33.71 -19.91 32.27
C ASP A 311 -34.64 -20.51 31.19
N CYS A 312 -34.80 -19.77 30.09
CA CYS A 312 -35.53 -20.19 28.90
C CYS A 312 -34.67 -21.29 28.21
N GLY A 313 -34.67 -22.45 28.87
CA GLY A 313 -33.95 -23.61 28.38
C GLY A 313 -34.34 -23.89 26.93
N GLN A 314 -33.37 -23.84 26.08
CA GLN A 314 -33.25 -24.45 24.73
C GLN A 314 -34.36 -24.19 23.70
N SER A 315 -35.38 -23.37 23.94
CA SER A 315 -36.52 -23.24 23.01
C SER A 315 -36.45 -22.09 22.01
N LEU A 316 -35.45 -21.23 22.08
CA LEU A 316 -35.09 -20.38 20.94
C LEU A 316 -34.01 -21.12 20.17
N GLU A 317 -34.41 -21.85 19.16
CA GLU A 317 -33.44 -22.40 18.18
C GLU A 317 -32.56 -21.25 17.71
N LYS A 318 -31.26 -21.35 17.97
CA LYS A 318 -30.25 -20.31 17.57
C LYS A 318 -30.23 -20.03 16.07
N PHE A 319 -31.07 -20.70 15.33
CA PHE A 319 -31.23 -20.64 13.89
C PHE A 319 -32.58 -20.13 13.44
N SER A 320 -33.43 -19.59 14.36
CA SER A 320 -34.67 -18.99 13.94
C SER A 320 -34.46 -17.66 13.22
N ASP A 321 -35.32 -17.34 12.28
CA ASP A 321 -35.24 -16.08 11.52
C ASP A 321 -35.32 -14.86 12.46
N GLU A 322 -36.09 -14.94 13.55
CA GLU A 322 -36.19 -13.89 14.57
C GLU A 322 -34.88 -13.68 15.33
N TYR A 323 -34.18 -14.76 15.71
CA TYR A 323 -32.84 -14.66 16.33
C TYR A 323 -31.84 -13.98 15.38
N SER A 324 -31.84 -14.41 14.14
CA SER A 324 -31.00 -13.80 13.09
C SER A 324 -31.32 -12.33 12.87
N ALA A 325 -32.62 -11.98 12.80
CA ALA A 325 -33.08 -10.60 12.65
C ALA A 325 -32.64 -9.70 13.83
N LEU A 326 -32.74 -10.21 15.06
CA LEU A 326 -32.27 -9.51 16.26
C LEU A 326 -30.75 -9.34 16.28
N CYS A 327 -30.00 -10.36 15.91
CA CYS A 327 -28.53 -10.26 15.80
C CYS A 327 -28.11 -9.20 14.76
N ASN A 328 -28.84 -9.08 13.67
CA ASN A 328 -28.56 -8.13 12.59
C ASN A 328 -29.18 -6.74 12.81
N TYR A 329 -29.84 -6.49 13.94
CA TYR A 329 -30.46 -5.19 14.20
C TYR A 329 -29.41 -4.04 14.18
N GLY A 330 -29.68 -3.03 13.38
CA GLY A 330 -28.81 -1.83 13.25
C GLY A 330 -27.48 -2.04 12.54
N ILE A 331 -27.33 -3.13 11.78
CA ILE A 331 -26.20 -3.26 10.83
C ILE A 331 -26.46 -2.43 9.59
N ILE A 332 -25.38 -2.05 8.90
CA ILE A 332 -25.46 -1.32 7.64
C ILE A 332 -25.80 -2.33 6.54
N SER A 333 -26.99 -2.22 5.92
CA SER A 333 -27.37 -3.02 4.75
C SER A 333 -27.08 -2.26 3.45
N GLN A 334 -26.70 -2.97 2.39
CA GLN A 334 -26.43 -2.37 1.08
C GLN A 334 -27.67 -1.76 0.40
N GLN A 335 -28.87 -2.02 0.88
CA GLN A 335 -30.10 -1.44 0.32
C GLN A 335 -30.32 0.03 0.69
N ALA A 336 -29.46 0.61 1.53
CA ALA A 336 -29.58 1.99 2.02
C ALA A 336 -28.47 2.93 1.51
N ALA A 337 -27.72 2.55 0.46
CA ALA A 337 -26.66 3.36 -0.12
C ALA A 337 -26.92 3.71 -1.59
#